data_d1a2fee96eface7364bfad6bfcb1f1fe
#
_entry.id   d1a2fee96eface7364bfad6bfcb1f1fe
#
_cell.length_a   1.000
_cell.length_b   1.000
_cell.length_c   1.000
_cell.angle_alpha   90.00
_cell.angle_beta   90.00
_cell.angle_gamma   90.00
#
_symmetry.space_group_name_H-M   'P 1'
#
loop_
_entity.id
_entity.type
_entity.pdbx_description
1 polymer ?
#
loop_
_entity_poly.entity_id
_entity_poly.type
_entity_poly.pdbx_seq_one_letter_code
_entity_poly.pdbx_strand_id
1 'polypeptide(L)'
;MPVSTAQATAIADAKAAGTKAQTDLNAHANRRDNPHNVTRAQLGLATTDQVVFAKTTAASGFWKESDGRLKSQVENLNHTLDQICNIPTVHFKMNGKYQVGTIAQSLEEIEPLLVSENTIPASQVPNQSRFETFVGEDGQEYVKVKVVEYEMLSVMALEGVKLLRKEFEDFKKQLNNK
;
A
#
# COMPACT_ATOMS: atom_id res chain seq x y z
N MET A 1 -57.19 -1.04 -42.19
CA MET A 1 -57.26 0.39 -42.57
C MET A 1 -55.81 0.89 -42.70
N PRO A 2 -55.52 1.61 -43.78
CA PRO A 2 -54.19 2.18 -43.94
C PRO A 2 -53.94 3.26 -42.85
N VAL A 3 -52.70 3.38 -42.40
CA VAL A 3 -52.25 4.41 -41.42
C VAL A 3 -52.42 5.78 -42.07
N SER A 4 -53.03 6.74 -41.38
CA SER A 4 -53.15 8.11 -41.89
C SER A 4 -51.79 8.80 -41.97
N THR A 5 -51.66 9.80 -42.84
CA THR A 5 -50.41 10.55 -43.01
C THR A 5 -49.93 11.15 -41.70
N ALA A 6 -50.84 11.65 -40.87
CA ALA A 6 -50.52 12.20 -39.55
C ALA A 6 -49.94 11.11 -38.61
N GLN A 7 -50.54 9.92 -38.62
CA GLN A 7 -50.02 8.79 -37.81
C GLN A 7 -48.63 8.29 -38.34
N ALA A 8 -48.45 8.27 -39.65
CA ALA A 8 -47.16 7.91 -40.25
C ALA A 8 -46.06 8.90 -39.82
N THR A 9 -46.35 10.20 -39.85
CA THR A 9 -45.43 11.25 -39.40
C THR A 9 -45.11 11.08 -37.91
N ALA A 10 -46.12 10.92 -37.04
CA ALA A 10 -45.89 10.72 -35.62
C ALA A 10 -45.03 9.48 -35.30
N ILE A 11 -45.22 8.39 -36.04
CA ILE A 11 -44.40 7.19 -35.91
C ILE A 11 -42.93 7.46 -36.34
N ALA A 12 -42.74 8.20 -37.45
CA ALA A 12 -41.41 8.57 -37.92
C ALA A 12 -40.68 9.48 -36.89
N ASP A 13 -41.38 10.47 -36.33
CA ASP A 13 -40.84 11.38 -35.33
C ASP A 13 -40.48 10.64 -34.05
N ALA A 14 -41.34 9.75 -33.54
CA ALA A 14 -41.06 8.91 -32.39
C ALA A 14 -39.85 8.01 -32.60
N LYS A 15 -39.71 7.41 -33.81
CA LYS A 15 -38.56 6.60 -34.20
C LYS A 15 -37.27 7.42 -34.22
N ALA A 16 -37.32 8.62 -34.82
CA ALA A 16 -36.17 9.53 -34.86
C ALA A 16 -35.74 9.95 -33.44
N ALA A 17 -36.68 10.29 -32.55
CA ALA A 17 -36.42 10.62 -31.16
C ALA A 17 -35.78 9.44 -30.40
N GLY A 18 -36.29 8.23 -30.58
CA GLY A 18 -35.74 7.02 -30.00
C GLY A 18 -34.31 6.73 -30.49
N THR A 19 -34.04 6.89 -31.78
CA THR A 19 -32.70 6.72 -32.35
C THR A 19 -31.73 7.76 -31.77
N LYS A 20 -32.17 9.02 -31.66
CA LYS A 20 -31.36 10.08 -31.06
C LYS A 20 -31.04 9.78 -29.60
N ALA A 21 -32.03 9.38 -28.81
CA ALA A 21 -31.83 9.02 -27.40
C ALA A 21 -30.83 7.88 -27.22
N GLN A 22 -30.90 6.85 -28.08
CA GLN A 22 -29.95 5.73 -28.06
C GLN A 22 -28.53 6.19 -28.44
N THR A 23 -28.41 7.10 -29.41
CA THR A 23 -27.12 7.67 -29.81
C THR A 23 -26.50 8.48 -28.65
N ASP A 24 -27.29 9.33 -28.01
CA ASP A 24 -26.87 10.16 -26.87
C ASP A 24 -26.46 9.27 -25.69
N LEU A 25 -27.19 8.18 -25.42
CA LEU A 25 -26.86 7.21 -24.37
C LEU A 25 -25.53 6.51 -24.65
N ASN A 26 -25.32 6.06 -25.89
CA ASN A 26 -24.08 5.41 -26.28
C ASN A 26 -22.89 6.38 -26.20
N ALA A 27 -23.08 7.62 -26.61
CA ALA A 27 -22.08 8.68 -26.49
C ALA A 27 -21.74 8.93 -25.02
N HIS A 28 -22.75 9.01 -24.15
CA HIS A 28 -22.58 9.17 -22.69
C HIS A 28 -21.85 7.98 -22.07
N ALA A 29 -22.23 6.76 -22.40
CA ALA A 29 -21.60 5.53 -21.87
C ALA A 29 -20.12 5.41 -22.26
N ASN A 30 -19.72 5.97 -23.40
CA ASN A 30 -18.35 5.93 -23.91
C ASN A 30 -17.48 7.13 -23.46
N ARG A 31 -18.02 8.07 -22.70
CA ARG A 31 -17.28 9.22 -22.19
C ARG A 31 -16.25 8.80 -21.13
N ARG A 32 -15.08 9.43 -21.20
CA ARG A 32 -13.97 9.22 -20.25
C ARG A 32 -13.57 10.50 -19.48
N ASP A 33 -14.37 11.56 -19.62
CA ASP A 33 -14.09 12.91 -19.13
C ASP A 33 -14.86 13.26 -17.86
N ASN A 34 -15.17 12.28 -17.02
CA ASN A 34 -15.89 12.47 -15.74
C ASN A 34 -17.20 13.28 -15.87
N PRO A 35 -18.16 12.86 -16.70
CA PRO A 35 -19.38 13.64 -17.01
C PRO A 35 -20.30 13.87 -15.81
N HIS A 36 -20.12 13.13 -14.73
CA HIS A 36 -20.89 13.25 -13.47
C HIS A 36 -20.17 14.06 -12.39
N ASN A 37 -19.02 14.64 -12.70
CA ASN A 37 -18.17 15.37 -11.71
C ASN A 37 -17.87 14.53 -10.45
N VAL A 38 -17.70 13.21 -10.63
CA VAL A 38 -17.34 12.33 -9.52
C VAL A 38 -15.94 12.69 -9.03
N THR A 39 -15.82 13.04 -7.76
CA THR A 39 -14.54 13.40 -7.14
C THR A 39 -13.76 12.14 -6.71
N ARG A 40 -12.45 12.28 -6.53
CA ARG A 40 -11.62 11.22 -5.97
C ARG A 40 -12.11 10.76 -4.60
N ALA A 41 -12.56 11.69 -3.75
CA ALA A 41 -13.12 11.39 -2.43
C ALA A 41 -14.37 10.51 -2.53
N GLN A 42 -15.29 10.78 -3.48
CA GLN A 42 -16.48 9.95 -3.70
C GLN A 42 -16.14 8.52 -4.17
N LEU A 43 -14.97 8.32 -4.76
CA LEU A 43 -14.46 7.00 -5.17
C LEU A 43 -13.60 6.32 -4.09
N GLY A 44 -13.45 6.90 -2.87
CA GLY A 44 -12.51 6.41 -1.86
C GLY A 44 -11.04 6.51 -2.31
N LEU A 45 -10.70 7.53 -3.11
CA LEU A 45 -9.36 7.76 -3.65
C LEU A 45 -8.81 9.14 -3.24
N ALA A 46 -9.31 9.72 -2.16
CA ALA A 46 -8.75 10.95 -1.59
C ALA A 46 -7.34 10.70 -1.04
N THR A 47 -6.57 11.75 -0.81
CA THR A 47 -5.20 11.64 -0.31
C THR A 47 -5.10 11.05 1.10
N THR A 48 -6.23 11.03 1.83
CA THR A 48 -6.36 10.45 3.18
C THR A 48 -6.91 9.03 3.17
N ASP A 49 -7.36 8.53 2.01
CA ASP A 49 -7.97 7.21 1.92
C ASP A 49 -6.89 6.13 1.79
N GLN A 50 -7.09 5.04 2.50
CA GLN A 50 -6.31 3.83 2.29
C GLN A 50 -6.84 3.07 1.07
N VAL A 51 -6.05 2.99 0.01
CA VAL A 51 -6.41 2.27 -1.21
C VAL A 51 -5.61 0.96 -1.28
N VAL A 52 -6.30 -0.17 -1.28
CA VAL A 52 -5.68 -1.49 -1.35
C VAL A 52 -5.77 -2.03 -2.78
N PHE A 53 -4.62 -2.31 -3.38
CA PHE A 53 -4.54 -2.94 -4.70
C PHE A 53 -4.05 -4.38 -4.56
N ALA A 54 -4.63 -5.29 -5.34
CA ALA A 54 -4.14 -6.67 -5.41
C ALA A 54 -2.70 -6.74 -5.97
N LYS A 55 -2.33 -5.80 -6.83
CA LYS A 55 -0.98 -5.61 -7.36
C LYS A 55 -0.79 -4.17 -7.80
N THR A 56 0.32 -3.56 -7.39
CA THR A 56 0.72 -2.24 -7.86
C THR A 56 2.03 -2.35 -8.65
N THR A 57 2.09 -1.70 -9.81
CA THR A 57 3.31 -1.55 -10.61
C THR A 57 3.51 -0.07 -10.90
N ALA A 58 4.64 0.49 -10.46
CA ALA A 58 5.03 1.85 -10.76
C ALA A 58 6.13 1.84 -11.82
N ALA A 59 5.87 2.43 -12.99
CA ALA A 59 6.81 2.44 -14.12
C ALA A 59 8.11 3.22 -13.79
N SER A 60 8.04 4.21 -12.90
CA SER A 60 9.17 5.07 -12.50
C SER A 60 9.61 4.84 -11.05
N GLY A 61 9.09 3.79 -10.39
CA GLY A 61 9.37 3.52 -8.97
C GLY A 61 8.48 4.31 -8.01
N PHE A 62 8.70 4.07 -6.72
CA PHE A 62 8.05 4.81 -5.63
C PHE A 62 9.06 5.82 -5.09
N TRP A 63 8.61 7.06 -4.90
CA TRP A 63 9.43 8.16 -4.43
C TRP A 63 8.98 8.56 -3.03
N LYS A 64 9.94 8.82 -2.15
CA LYS A 64 9.70 9.33 -0.79
C LYS A 64 10.56 10.56 -0.59
N GLU A 65 9.93 11.67 -0.19
CA GLU A 65 10.65 12.90 0.10
C GLU A 65 11.64 12.67 1.25
N SER A 66 12.88 13.13 1.07
CA SER A 66 13.95 13.00 2.06
C SER A 66 14.83 14.25 2.17
N ASP A 67 14.32 15.41 1.75
CA ASP A 67 15.01 16.70 1.90
C ASP A 67 15.19 17.02 3.39
N GLY A 68 16.43 17.35 3.79
CA GLY A 68 16.75 17.68 5.19
C GLY A 68 15.97 18.85 5.75
N ARG A 69 15.52 19.79 4.88
CA ARG A 69 14.71 20.95 5.28
C ARG A 69 13.30 20.58 5.74
N LEU A 70 12.82 19.39 5.37
CA LEU A 70 11.53 18.85 5.79
C LEU A 70 11.62 18.05 7.10
N LYS A 71 12.84 17.86 7.62
CA LYS A 71 13.11 17.05 8.81
C LYS A 71 13.38 17.94 10.00
N SER A 72 12.88 17.52 11.17
CA SER A 72 13.18 18.13 12.46
C SER A 72 13.70 17.07 13.42
N GLN A 73 14.39 17.48 14.49
CA GLN A 73 14.92 16.58 15.53
C GLN A 73 15.76 15.43 14.93
N VAL A 74 16.68 15.81 14.03
CA VAL A 74 17.55 14.83 13.34
C VAL A 74 18.61 14.34 14.33
N GLU A 75 18.56 13.06 14.66
CA GLU A 75 19.52 12.39 15.55
C GLU A 75 20.15 11.20 14.84
N ASN A 76 21.33 10.79 15.30
CA ASN A 76 21.98 9.58 14.83
C ASN A 76 21.24 8.35 15.38
N LEU A 77 21.22 7.26 14.58
CA LEU A 77 20.80 5.97 15.10
C LEU A 77 21.72 5.53 16.23
N ASN A 78 21.15 4.99 17.31
CA ASN A 78 21.88 4.56 18.50
C ASN A 78 21.75 3.06 18.72
N HIS A 79 22.05 2.27 17.69
CA HIS A 79 22.08 0.81 17.77
C HIS A 79 23.50 0.30 17.88
N THR A 80 23.65 -0.83 18.55
CA THR A 80 24.90 -1.61 18.54
C THR A 80 24.94 -2.54 17.33
N LEU A 81 26.13 -2.98 16.94
CA LEU A 81 26.28 -3.98 15.88
C LEU A 81 25.53 -5.27 16.24
N ASP A 82 25.61 -5.69 17.51
CA ASP A 82 24.91 -6.89 17.99
C ASP A 82 23.40 -6.78 17.86
N GLN A 83 22.80 -5.62 18.18
CA GLN A 83 21.36 -5.42 17.97
C GLN A 83 20.96 -5.59 16.50
N ILE A 84 21.73 -5.00 15.58
CA ILE A 84 21.48 -5.11 14.15
C ILE A 84 21.68 -6.55 13.66
N CYS A 85 22.73 -7.23 14.11
CA CYS A 85 23.02 -8.62 13.75
C CYS A 85 21.97 -9.61 14.30
N ASN A 86 21.27 -9.25 15.38
CA ASN A 86 20.23 -10.07 15.96
C ASN A 86 18.86 -9.92 15.28
N ILE A 87 18.72 -9.05 14.26
CA ILE A 87 17.50 -8.98 13.45
C ILE A 87 17.34 -10.32 12.71
N PRO A 88 16.26 -11.08 12.96
CA PRO A 88 16.09 -12.38 12.35
C PRO A 88 15.84 -12.25 10.84
N THR A 89 16.61 -12.99 10.06
CA THR A 89 16.40 -13.15 8.64
C THR A 89 15.92 -14.56 8.37
N VAL A 90 14.69 -14.69 7.85
CA VAL A 90 14.00 -15.99 7.78
C VAL A 90 13.40 -16.25 6.40
N HIS A 91 13.30 -17.55 6.05
CA HIS A 91 12.38 -18.00 5.02
C HIS A 91 11.03 -18.31 5.66
N PHE A 92 9.95 -17.88 5.03
CA PHE A 92 8.59 -18.20 5.49
C PHE A 92 7.68 -18.48 4.30
N LYS A 93 6.51 -19.07 4.58
CA LYS A 93 5.47 -19.30 3.59
C LYS A 93 4.26 -18.44 3.93
N MET A 94 3.87 -17.58 3.00
CA MET A 94 2.69 -16.74 3.11
C MET A 94 1.88 -16.81 1.81
N ASN A 95 0.57 -17.03 1.94
CA ASN A 95 -0.35 -17.19 0.79
C ASN A 95 0.14 -18.26 -0.23
N GLY A 96 0.65 -19.37 0.29
CA GLY A 96 1.14 -20.49 -0.53
C GLY A 96 2.52 -20.30 -1.17
N LYS A 97 3.16 -19.14 -1.05
CA LYS A 97 4.46 -18.81 -1.66
C LYS A 97 5.56 -18.70 -0.60
N TYR A 98 6.75 -19.19 -0.93
CA TYR A 98 7.95 -18.96 -0.13
C TYR A 98 8.45 -17.54 -0.33
N GLN A 99 8.85 -16.91 0.76
CA GLN A 99 9.36 -15.55 0.83
C GLN A 99 10.55 -15.49 1.79
N VAL A 100 11.31 -14.40 1.72
CA VAL A 100 12.40 -14.08 2.64
C VAL A 100 12.07 -12.75 3.31
N GLY A 101 12.35 -12.64 4.58
CA GLY A 101 12.11 -11.40 5.32
C GLY A 101 12.48 -11.53 6.79
N THR A 102 11.90 -10.67 7.60
CA THR A 102 12.04 -10.68 9.06
C THR A 102 10.70 -10.89 9.75
N ILE A 103 10.73 -11.08 11.06
CA ILE A 103 9.53 -11.20 11.92
C ILE A 103 9.28 -9.85 12.58
N ALA A 104 8.12 -9.26 12.34
CA ALA A 104 7.77 -7.93 12.83
C ALA A 104 7.89 -7.80 14.36
N GLN A 105 7.43 -8.80 15.11
CA GLN A 105 7.49 -8.79 16.58
C GLN A 105 8.93 -8.72 17.09
N SER A 106 9.84 -9.50 16.51
CA SER A 106 11.26 -9.48 16.92
C SER A 106 11.97 -8.20 16.49
N LEU A 107 11.57 -7.63 15.35
CA LEU A 107 12.11 -6.36 14.87
C LEU A 107 11.66 -5.19 15.76
N GLU A 108 10.41 -5.20 16.22
CA GLU A 108 9.84 -4.17 17.09
C GLU A 108 10.58 -4.06 18.45
N GLU A 109 11.13 -5.16 18.96
CA GLU A 109 11.95 -5.17 20.18
C GLU A 109 13.29 -4.42 20.01
N ILE A 110 13.80 -4.35 18.77
CA ILE A 110 15.07 -3.71 18.43
C ILE A 110 14.83 -2.26 18.01
N GLU A 111 13.89 -2.02 17.11
CA GLU A 111 13.56 -0.70 16.56
C GLU A 111 12.06 -0.61 16.27
N PRO A 112 11.27 -0.08 17.22
CA PRO A 112 9.81 0.02 17.06
C PRO A 112 9.36 0.84 15.83
N LEU A 113 10.16 1.82 15.39
CA LEU A 113 9.83 2.66 14.22
C LEU A 113 9.82 1.89 12.89
N LEU A 114 10.39 0.68 12.87
CA LEU A 114 10.36 -0.20 11.68
C LEU A 114 9.10 -1.05 11.59
N VAL A 115 8.21 -0.94 12.59
CA VAL A 115 7.00 -1.76 12.67
C VAL A 115 5.79 -0.85 12.86
N SER A 116 4.78 -1.08 12.07
CA SER A 116 3.48 -0.43 12.20
C SER A 116 2.36 -1.48 12.28
N GLU A 117 1.15 -1.05 12.68
CA GLU A 117 -0.04 -1.90 12.64
C GLU A 117 -0.88 -1.59 11.40
N ASN A 118 -1.39 -2.63 10.76
CA ASN A 118 -2.39 -2.53 9.71
C ASN A 118 -3.65 -3.31 10.11
N THR A 119 -4.80 -2.80 9.70
CA THR A 119 -6.10 -3.46 9.87
C THR A 119 -6.52 -4.10 8.56
N ILE A 120 -6.76 -5.40 8.59
CA ILE A 120 -7.20 -6.15 7.41
C ILE A 120 -8.45 -6.98 7.72
N PRO A 121 -9.33 -7.26 6.73
CA PRO A 121 -10.47 -8.13 6.94
C PRO A 121 -10.05 -9.50 7.46
N ALA A 122 -10.74 -10.01 8.48
CA ALA A 122 -10.45 -11.31 9.09
C ALA A 122 -10.49 -12.44 8.06
N SER A 123 -11.35 -12.32 7.04
CA SER A 123 -11.46 -13.28 5.93
C SER A 123 -10.20 -13.42 5.07
N GLN A 124 -9.30 -12.43 5.12
CA GLN A 124 -8.03 -12.45 4.37
C GLN A 124 -6.88 -13.12 5.14
N VAL A 125 -7.10 -13.45 6.41
CA VAL A 125 -6.06 -14.01 7.28
C VAL A 125 -6.20 -15.54 7.35
N PRO A 126 -5.16 -16.29 6.94
CA PRO A 126 -5.12 -17.72 7.21
C PRO A 126 -4.99 -17.94 8.73
N ASN A 127 -5.75 -18.90 9.26
CA ASN A 127 -5.78 -19.24 10.70
C ASN A 127 -6.24 -18.08 11.61
N GLN A 128 -7.44 -17.58 11.37
CA GLN A 128 -8.09 -16.50 12.14
C GLN A 128 -8.03 -16.70 13.66
N SER A 129 -8.07 -17.95 14.14
CA SER A 129 -7.99 -18.28 15.57
C SER A 129 -6.71 -17.81 16.29
N ARG A 130 -5.72 -17.34 15.56
CA ARG A 130 -4.48 -16.77 16.12
C ARG A 130 -4.56 -15.26 16.38
N PHE A 131 -5.67 -14.64 15.99
CA PHE A 131 -5.84 -13.18 16.05
C PHE A 131 -7.10 -12.85 16.84
N GLU A 132 -7.03 -11.75 17.58
CA GLU A 132 -8.23 -11.14 18.13
C GLU A 132 -8.97 -10.41 17.01
N THR A 133 -10.25 -10.73 16.84
CA THR A 133 -11.12 -10.06 15.88
C THR A 133 -11.90 -8.94 16.53
N PHE A 134 -12.19 -7.90 15.77
CA PHE A 134 -13.12 -6.84 16.16
C PHE A 134 -14.04 -6.50 14.98
N VAL A 135 -15.21 -5.97 15.27
CA VAL A 135 -16.19 -5.57 14.26
C VAL A 135 -15.98 -4.11 13.91
N GLY A 136 -15.79 -3.82 12.64
CA GLY A 136 -15.69 -2.45 12.12
C GLY A 136 -17.05 -1.77 12.02
N GLU A 137 -17.06 -0.46 11.72
CA GLU A 137 -18.28 0.33 11.55
C GLU A 137 -19.17 -0.17 10.39
N ASP A 138 -18.57 -0.85 9.43
CA ASP A 138 -19.24 -1.50 8.29
C ASP A 138 -19.85 -2.86 8.61
N GLY A 139 -19.74 -3.33 9.86
CA GLY A 139 -20.23 -4.62 10.32
C GLY A 139 -19.37 -5.82 9.91
N GLN A 140 -18.19 -5.60 9.30
CA GLN A 140 -17.25 -6.68 8.98
C GLN A 140 -16.30 -6.95 10.14
N GLU A 141 -15.81 -8.19 10.21
CA GLU A 141 -14.75 -8.58 11.15
C GLU A 141 -13.36 -8.26 10.60
N TYR A 142 -12.54 -7.66 11.44
CA TYR A 142 -11.19 -7.26 11.16
C TYR A 142 -10.20 -7.82 12.18
N VAL A 143 -8.94 -7.87 11.78
CA VAL A 143 -7.79 -8.17 12.64
C VAL A 143 -6.72 -7.10 12.48
N LYS A 144 -5.95 -6.88 13.53
CA LYS A 144 -4.74 -6.07 13.48
C LYS A 144 -3.53 -6.98 13.21
N VAL A 145 -2.72 -6.60 12.25
CA VAL A 145 -1.47 -7.29 11.91
C VAL A 145 -0.30 -6.32 11.93
N LYS A 146 0.85 -6.77 12.40
CA LYS A 146 2.08 -5.98 12.34
C LYS A 146 2.68 -6.06 10.94
N VAL A 147 3.15 -4.94 10.44
CA VAL A 147 3.81 -4.81 9.13
C VAL A 147 5.21 -4.19 9.31
N VAL A 148 6.13 -4.58 8.45
CA VAL A 148 7.52 -4.12 8.48
C VAL A 148 7.75 -3.07 7.39
N GLU A 149 8.36 -1.95 7.80
CA GLU A 149 8.79 -0.87 6.91
C GLU A 149 10.15 -1.23 6.28
N TYR A 150 10.13 -2.11 5.26
CA TYR A 150 11.35 -2.65 4.63
C TYR A 150 12.27 -1.58 4.03
N GLU A 151 11.75 -0.44 3.61
CA GLU A 151 12.58 0.68 3.14
C GLU A 151 13.47 1.23 4.26
N MET A 152 12.91 1.39 5.45
CA MET A 152 13.67 1.85 6.62
C MET A 152 14.68 0.80 7.10
N LEU A 153 14.37 -0.48 6.95
CA LEU A 153 15.28 -1.58 7.28
C LEU A 153 16.60 -1.50 6.50
N SER A 154 16.58 -0.97 5.28
CA SER A 154 17.79 -0.75 4.49
C SER A 154 18.74 0.29 5.12
N VAL A 155 18.19 1.29 5.80
CA VAL A 155 18.97 2.30 6.55
C VAL A 155 19.65 1.66 7.76
N MET A 156 18.96 0.75 8.46
CA MET A 156 19.54 -0.05 9.56
C MET A 156 20.70 -0.90 9.07
N ALA A 157 20.57 -1.56 7.91
CA ALA A 157 21.66 -2.34 7.33
C ALA A 157 22.87 -1.46 7.00
N LEU A 158 22.67 -0.24 6.50
CA LEU A 158 23.74 0.72 6.25
C LEU A 158 24.45 1.14 7.55
N GLU A 159 23.71 1.35 8.63
CA GLU A 159 24.28 1.63 9.96
C GLU A 159 25.11 0.44 10.46
N GLY A 160 24.63 -0.78 10.31
CA GLY A 160 25.39 -2.00 10.63
C GLY A 160 26.74 -2.07 9.89
N VAL A 161 26.77 -1.73 8.61
CA VAL A 161 28.03 -1.68 7.83
C VAL A 161 29.00 -0.62 8.39
N LYS A 162 28.51 0.55 8.80
CA LYS A 162 29.36 1.59 9.42
C LYS A 162 29.93 1.15 10.76
N LEU A 163 29.12 0.51 11.61
CA LEU A 163 29.55 -0.04 12.89
C LEU A 163 30.59 -1.14 12.71
N LEU A 164 30.35 -2.08 11.81
CA LEU A 164 31.30 -3.15 11.47
C LEU A 164 32.62 -2.57 10.97
N ARG A 165 32.60 -1.56 10.11
CA ARG A 165 33.81 -0.87 9.65
C ARG A 165 34.58 -0.27 10.81
N LYS A 166 33.90 0.39 11.75
CA LYS A 166 34.54 0.97 12.94
C LYS A 166 35.22 -0.10 13.79
N GLU A 167 34.54 -1.19 14.12
CA GLU A 167 35.12 -2.30 14.90
C GLU A 167 36.34 -2.91 14.20
N PHE A 168 36.26 -3.09 12.87
CA PHE A 168 37.39 -3.60 12.11
C PHE A 168 38.60 -2.67 12.14
N GLU A 169 38.41 -1.36 12.01
CA GLU A 169 39.52 -0.40 12.13
C GLU A 169 40.11 -0.36 13.54
N ASP A 170 39.31 -0.49 14.57
CA ASP A 170 39.78 -0.55 15.95
C ASP A 170 40.56 -1.84 16.25
N PHE A 171 40.10 -2.97 15.69
CA PHE A 171 40.84 -4.24 15.74
C PHE A 171 42.21 -4.14 15.05
N LYS A 172 42.29 -3.53 13.86
CA LYS A 172 43.56 -3.30 13.16
C LYS A 172 44.54 -2.46 13.97
N LYS A 173 44.08 -1.41 14.64
CA LYS A 173 44.93 -0.58 15.54
C LYS A 173 45.47 -1.40 16.69
N GLN A 174 44.65 -2.27 17.30
CA GLN A 174 45.12 -3.14 18.40
C GLN A 174 46.19 -4.13 17.94
N LEU A 175 46.12 -4.66 16.71
CA LEU A 175 47.13 -5.53 16.16
C LEU A 175 48.45 -4.81 15.89
N ASN A 176 48.38 -3.56 15.43
CA ASN A 176 49.61 -2.81 15.07
C ASN A 176 50.31 -2.20 16.31
N ASN A 177 49.66 -2.19 17.48
CA ASN A 177 50.23 -1.71 18.74
C ASN A 177 50.83 -2.82 19.63
N LYS A 178 50.87 -4.06 19.11
CA LYS A 178 51.55 -5.21 19.71
C LYS A 178 52.85 -5.49 18.96
#